data_65aef243441225d1e682510831d00a73
#
_entry.id   65aef243441225d1e682510831d00a73
#
_cell.length_a   1.000
_cell.length_b   1.000
_cell.length_c   1.000
_cell.angle_alpha   90.00
_cell.angle_beta   90.00
_cell.angle_gamma   90.00
#
_symmetry.space_group_name_H-M   'P 1'
#
loop_
_entity.id
_entity.type
_entity.pdbx_description
1 polymer ?
#
loop_
_entity_poly.entity_id
_entity_poly.type
_entity_poly.pdbx_seq_one_letter_code
_entity_poly.pdbx_strand_id
1 'polypeptide(L)'
;KEMYGVAARMEKPGLIILEAPMGEGKTEAALAAAEILMNRFDLKGIAFFLPSQATTNAMFTRISSWLTGQSDVNQVSIQLYHSNAELNEDFRKLEYGDVCIEDDDQDALIVHSFFRGKKTRMLSDIVVGTIDQLLMAALMQKHVMLRHLGLAGKVAVIDECHSFDPYMNTYLERILQWLGIYHIPVILLSATLPGDKRLALMQAYA
;
A
#
# COMPACT_ATOMS: atom_id res chain seq x y z
N LYS A 1 -6.73 -16.92 -8.89
CA LYS A 1 -7.63 -16.76 -10.05
C LYS A 1 -8.92 -16.01 -9.68
N GLU A 2 -9.55 -16.31 -8.54
CA GLU A 2 -10.81 -15.66 -8.12
C GLU A 2 -10.64 -14.17 -7.89
N MET A 3 -9.63 -13.74 -7.13
CA MET A 3 -9.36 -12.34 -6.84
C MET A 3 -9.13 -11.50 -8.11
N TYR A 4 -8.39 -12.05 -9.06
CA TYR A 4 -8.20 -11.45 -10.39
C TYR A 4 -9.55 -11.18 -11.08
N GLY A 5 -10.43 -12.19 -11.09
CA GLY A 5 -11.77 -12.06 -11.68
C GLY A 5 -12.66 -11.05 -10.95
N VAL A 6 -12.50 -10.89 -9.62
CA VAL A 6 -13.24 -9.89 -8.85
C VAL A 6 -12.74 -8.49 -9.21
N ALA A 7 -11.43 -8.23 -9.15
CA ALA A 7 -10.84 -6.94 -9.48
C ALA A 7 -11.17 -6.50 -10.91
N ALA A 8 -11.11 -7.42 -11.88
CA ALA A 8 -11.43 -7.15 -13.28
C ALA A 8 -12.90 -6.81 -13.55
N ARG A 9 -13.83 -7.22 -12.68
CA ARG A 9 -15.28 -6.96 -12.84
C ARG A 9 -15.79 -5.78 -12.02
N MET A 10 -14.98 -5.20 -11.14
CA MET A 10 -15.41 -4.05 -10.33
C MET A 10 -15.74 -2.86 -11.24
N GLU A 11 -16.95 -2.34 -11.16
CA GLU A 11 -17.41 -1.18 -11.94
C GLU A 11 -17.01 0.15 -11.31
N LYS A 12 -16.79 0.15 -9.99
CA LYS A 12 -16.36 1.32 -9.20
C LYS A 12 -15.35 0.90 -8.13
N PRO A 13 -14.50 1.83 -7.65
CA PRO A 13 -13.62 1.56 -6.52
C PRO A 13 -14.38 0.98 -5.33
N GLY A 14 -13.82 0.00 -4.66
CA GLY A 14 -14.49 -0.73 -3.60
C GLY A 14 -13.51 -1.49 -2.70
N LEU A 15 -14.06 -2.24 -1.76
CA LEU A 15 -13.33 -3.06 -0.81
C LEU A 15 -13.30 -4.52 -1.27
N ILE A 16 -12.11 -5.10 -1.39
CA ILE A 16 -11.89 -6.54 -1.59
C ILE A 16 -11.33 -7.12 -0.29
N ILE A 17 -11.93 -8.18 0.21
CA ILE A 17 -11.42 -8.95 1.35
C ILE A 17 -10.99 -10.32 0.84
N LEU A 18 -9.69 -10.64 0.97
CA LEU A 18 -9.12 -11.93 0.62
C LEU A 18 -8.78 -12.71 1.88
N GLU A 19 -9.49 -13.80 2.10
CA GLU A 19 -9.18 -14.77 3.15
C GLU A 19 -8.55 -16.01 2.54
N ALA A 20 -7.34 -16.32 2.96
CA ALA A 20 -6.64 -17.55 2.58
C ALA A 20 -5.56 -17.89 3.63
N PRO A 21 -5.23 -19.16 3.85
CA PRO A 21 -4.14 -19.57 4.73
C PRO A 21 -2.81 -18.93 4.38
N MET A 22 -1.86 -18.93 5.33
CA MET A 22 -0.49 -18.48 5.06
C MET A 22 0.16 -19.36 3.98
N GLY A 23 0.99 -18.75 3.13
CA GLY A 23 1.73 -19.47 2.08
C GLY A 23 0.96 -19.71 0.78
N GLU A 24 -0.31 -19.34 0.67
CA GLU A 24 -1.12 -19.51 -0.56
C GLU A 24 -0.99 -18.39 -1.59
N GLY A 25 0.04 -17.56 -1.49
CA GLY A 25 0.28 -16.51 -2.49
C GLY A 25 -0.67 -15.30 -2.38
N LYS A 26 -1.19 -15.00 -1.17
CA LYS A 26 -2.07 -13.82 -0.94
C LYS A 26 -1.45 -12.53 -1.44
N THR A 27 -0.17 -12.35 -1.18
CA THR A 27 0.55 -11.12 -1.54
C THR A 27 0.63 -10.93 -3.05
N GLU A 28 1.00 -11.98 -3.80
CA GLU A 28 1.04 -11.96 -5.26
C GLU A 28 -0.33 -11.72 -5.85
N ALA A 29 -1.35 -12.36 -5.28
CA ALA A 29 -2.72 -12.15 -5.68
C ALA A 29 -3.17 -10.69 -5.43
N ALA A 30 -2.74 -10.09 -4.31
CA ALA A 30 -3.03 -8.70 -3.98
C ALA A 30 -2.32 -7.72 -4.92
N LEU A 31 -1.04 -7.94 -5.23
CA LEU A 31 -0.29 -7.10 -6.17
C LEU A 31 -0.90 -7.16 -7.57
N ALA A 32 -1.20 -8.36 -8.07
CA ALA A 32 -1.87 -8.52 -9.36
C ALA A 32 -3.27 -7.87 -9.41
N ALA A 33 -4.04 -7.97 -8.32
CA ALA A 33 -5.33 -7.29 -8.23
C ALA A 33 -5.17 -5.77 -8.14
N ALA A 34 -4.17 -5.27 -7.41
CA ALA A 34 -3.86 -3.84 -7.32
C ALA A 34 -3.49 -3.27 -8.70
N GLU A 35 -2.68 -3.97 -9.48
CA GLU A 35 -2.33 -3.59 -10.86
C GLU A 35 -3.59 -3.47 -11.75
N ILE A 36 -4.50 -4.45 -11.67
CA ILE A 36 -5.78 -4.39 -12.40
C ILE A 36 -6.59 -3.18 -11.99
N LEU A 37 -6.71 -2.92 -10.68
CA LEU A 37 -7.47 -1.78 -10.15
C LEU A 37 -6.82 -0.45 -10.53
N MET A 38 -5.49 -0.37 -10.54
CA MET A 38 -4.76 0.81 -11.02
C MET A 38 -5.11 1.10 -12.48
N ASN A 39 -4.99 0.11 -13.35
CA ASN A 39 -5.30 0.26 -14.77
C ASN A 39 -6.78 0.59 -15.00
N ARG A 40 -7.69 -0.01 -14.23
CA ARG A 40 -9.13 0.15 -14.39
C ARG A 40 -9.64 1.52 -13.95
N PHE A 41 -9.07 2.07 -12.89
CA PHE A 41 -9.52 3.33 -12.27
C PHE A 41 -8.54 4.49 -12.47
N ASP A 42 -7.56 4.35 -13.37
CA ASP A 42 -6.52 5.34 -13.65
C ASP A 42 -5.78 5.82 -12.40
N LEU A 43 -5.39 4.86 -11.54
CA LEU A 43 -4.64 5.11 -10.33
C LEU A 43 -3.14 4.96 -10.59
N LYS A 44 -2.33 5.74 -9.87
CA LYS A 44 -0.88 5.86 -10.16
C LYS A 44 0.02 5.14 -9.17
N GLY A 45 -0.55 4.42 -8.17
CA GLY A 45 0.32 3.80 -7.19
C GLY A 45 -0.35 2.81 -6.26
N ILE A 46 0.47 2.23 -5.38
CA ILE A 46 0.08 1.26 -4.37
C ILE A 46 0.60 1.71 -3.01
N ALA A 47 -0.25 1.63 -1.98
CA ALA A 47 0.15 1.81 -0.59
C ALA A 47 -0.07 0.47 0.15
N PHE A 48 1.03 -0.22 0.47
CA PHE A 48 1.03 -1.54 1.09
C PHE A 48 1.38 -1.44 2.58
N PHE A 49 0.51 -1.91 3.46
CA PHE A 49 0.66 -1.78 4.91
C PHE A 49 0.68 -3.14 5.61
N LEU A 50 1.66 -3.32 6.51
CA LEU A 50 1.92 -4.54 7.25
C LEU A 50 1.99 -4.30 8.77
N PRO A 51 1.76 -5.34 9.60
CA PRO A 51 1.69 -5.16 11.05
C PRO A 51 3.05 -4.82 11.71
N SER A 52 4.17 -5.22 11.12
CA SER A 52 5.49 -5.04 11.76
C SER A 52 6.53 -4.46 10.81
N GLN A 53 7.59 -3.84 11.37
CA GLN A 53 8.71 -3.34 10.58
C GLN A 53 9.47 -4.47 9.86
N ALA A 54 9.60 -5.64 10.50
CA ALA A 54 10.30 -6.79 9.91
C ALA A 54 9.58 -7.29 8.65
N THR A 55 8.26 -7.47 8.71
CA THR A 55 7.45 -7.86 7.56
C THR A 55 7.42 -6.77 6.50
N THR A 56 7.42 -5.49 6.90
CA THR A 56 7.46 -4.34 5.99
C THR A 56 8.78 -4.30 5.22
N ASN A 57 9.91 -4.54 5.87
CA ASN A 57 11.23 -4.62 5.22
C ASN A 57 11.28 -5.75 4.19
N ALA A 58 10.85 -6.96 4.57
CA ALA A 58 10.81 -8.09 3.66
C ALA A 58 9.90 -7.83 2.44
N MET A 59 8.76 -7.18 2.68
CA MET A 59 7.83 -6.82 1.61
C MET A 59 8.41 -5.74 0.68
N PHE A 60 9.13 -4.77 1.23
CA PHE A 60 9.81 -3.75 0.45
C PHE A 60 10.77 -4.36 -0.57
N THR A 61 11.66 -5.25 -0.12
CA THR A 61 12.58 -5.98 -1.01
C THR A 61 11.83 -6.76 -2.09
N ARG A 62 10.72 -7.41 -1.72
CA ARG A 62 9.91 -8.21 -2.65
C ARG A 62 9.21 -7.34 -3.70
N ILE A 63 8.61 -6.22 -3.30
CA ILE A 63 7.97 -5.28 -4.23
C ILE A 63 9.01 -4.62 -5.13
N SER A 64 10.17 -4.23 -4.58
CA SER A 64 11.27 -3.68 -5.37
C SER A 64 11.73 -4.67 -6.46
N SER A 65 11.92 -5.95 -6.11
CA SER A 65 12.29 -7.00 -7.07
C SER A 65 11.20 -7.27 -8.11
N TRP A 66 9.93 -7.18 -7.72
CA TRP A 66 8.80 -7.32 -8.65
C TRP A 66 8.76 -6.18 -9.67
N LEU A 67 8.99 -4.95 -9.23
CA LEU A 67 9.02 -3.76 -10.10
C LEU A 67 10.19 -3.80 -11.09
N THR A 68 11.39 -4.15 -10.63
CA THR A 68 12.58 -4.25 -11.50
C THR A 68 12.48 -5.37 -12.54
N GLY A 69 11.57 -6.32 -12.36
CA GLY A 69 11.29 -7.40 -13.33
C GLY A 69 10.30 -7.02 -14.44
N GLN A 70 9.69 -5.84 -14.39
CA GLN A 70 8.73 -5.39 -15.41
C GLN A 70 9.43 -4.43 -16.39
N SER A 71 9.45 -4.77 -17.65
CA SER A 71 10.18 -4.06 -18.73
C SER A 71 9.54 -2.74 -19.18
N ASP A 72 8.41 -2.33 -18.64
CA ASP A 72 7.66 -1.14 -19.05
C ASP A 72 7.48 -0.08 -17.93
N VAL A 73 8.29 -0.14 -16.88
CA VAL A 73 8.17 0.76 -15.73
C VAL A 73 8.96 2.05 -15.98
N ASN A 74 8.35 3.05 -16.58
CA ASN A 74 8.85 4.41 -16.56
C ASN A 74 8.94 4.92 -15.12
N GLN A 75 10.10 5.34 -14.68
CA GLN A 75 10.44 5.97 -13.38
C GLN A 75 9.34 5.93 -12.29
N VAL A 76 9.31 4.88 -11.48
CA VAL A 76 8.38 4.73 -10.36
C VAL A 76 9.08 5.06 -9.05
N SER A 77 8.52 5.97 -8.27
CA SER A 77 9.03 6.29 -6.93
C SER A 77 8.53 5.30 -5.90
N ILE A 78 9.46 4.72 -5.12
CA ILE A 78 9.14 3.81 -4.00
C ILE A 78 9.64 4.36 -2.67
N GLN A 79 8.87 4.17 -1.59
CA GLN A 79 9.24 4.58 -0.24
C GLN A 79 8.97 3.49 0.78
N LEU A 80 9.95 3.30 1.68
CA LEU A 80 9.80 2.52 2.90
C LEU A 80 9.36 3.43 4.04
N TYR A 81 8.20 3.13 4.66
CA TYR A 81 7.57 4.04 5.62
C TYR A 81 7.32 3.42 7.00
N HIS A 82 8.35 3.41 7.83
CA HIS A 82 8.30 3.14 9.27
C HIS A 82 9.39 3.93 10.00
N SER A 83 9.43 3.86 11.33
CA SER A 83 10.35 4.68 12.15
C SER A 83 11.83 4.44 11.87
N ASN A 84 12.22 3.20 11.52
CA ASN A 84 13.60 2.77 11.31
C ASN A 84 13.92 2.47 9.83
N ALA A 85 13.19 3.04 8.88
CA ALA A 85 13.38 2.79 7.45
C ALA A 85 14.84 3.05 6.98
N GLU A 86 15.49 4.05 7.55
CA GLU A 86 16.88 4.44 7.24
C GLU A 86 17.92 3.37 7.61
N LEU A 87 17.56 2.38 8.42
CA LEU A 87 18.43 1.25 8.76
C LEU A 87 18.34 0.08 7.77
N ASN A 88 17.38 0.11 6.83
CA ASN A 88 17.22 -0.92 5.83
C ASN A 88 18.26 -0.73 4.71
N GLU A 89 19.09 -1.76 4.47
CA GLU A 89 20.18 -1.70 3.48
C GLU A 89 19.66 -1.59 2.05
N ASP A 90 18.59 -2.30 1.70
CA ASP A 90 18.02 -2.28 0.35
C ASP A 90 17.40 -0.91 0.04
N PHE A 91 16.72 -0.31 1.03
CA PHE A 91 16.20 1.05 0.92
C PHE A 91 17.32 2.07 0.77
N ARG A 92 18.41 1.92 1.53
CA ARG A 92 19.59 2.82 1.43
C ARG A 92 20.28 2.73 0.09
N LYS A 93 20.39 1.53 -0.49
CA LYS A 93 20.99 1.35 -1.83
C LYS A 93 20.20 2.11 -2.91
N LEU A 94 18.87 2.11 -2.83
CA LEU A 94 18.02 2.88 -3.73
C LEU A 94 18.12 4.40 -3.48
N GLU A 95 18.39 4.81 -2.25
CA GLU A 95 18.51 6.22 -1.86
C GLU A 95 19.73 6.91 -2.48
N TYR A 96 20.79 6.16 -2.85
CA TYR A 96 21.99 6.67 -3.50
C TYR A 96 21.86 6.82 -5.02
N GLY A 97 20.77 6.42 -5.62
CA GLY A 97 20.43 6.71 -7.00
C GLY A 97 19.87 8.14 -7.14
N ASP A 98 20.70 9.16 -6.94
CA ASP A 98 20.41 10.49 -7.47
C ASP A 98 20.40 10.36 -9.00
N VAL A 99 19.21 10.32 -9.57
CA VAL A 99 19.07 10.40 -11.01
C VAL A 99 19.42 11.82 -11.43
N CYS A 100 20.65 12.01 -11.84
CA CYS A 100 20.97 13.06 -12.78
C CYS A 100 20.21 12.73 -14.06
N ILE A 101 19.26 13.60 -14.40
CA ILE A 101 18.47 13.57 -15.64
C ILE A 101 19.45 13.85 -16.79
N GLU A 102 20.13 12.84 -17.30
CA GLU A 102 20.98 13.00 -18.49
C GLU A 102 21.23 11.73 -19.29
N ASP A 103 20.46 10.64 -19.13
CA ASP A 103 20.50 9.54 -20.11
C ASP A 103 19.13 8.87 -20.30
N ASP A 104 18.70 8.88 -21.54
CA ASP A 104 17.35 8.64 -22.07
C ASP A 104 16.89 7.17 -22.08
N ASP A 105 17.47 6.22 -21.35
CA ASP A 105 17.16 4.79 -21.59
C ASP A 105 17.32 3.85 -20.38
N GLN A 106 17.04 4.26 -19.14
CA GLN A 106 17.02 3.28 -18.04
C GLN A 106 15.76 3.37 -17.20
N ASP A 107 14.93 2.31 -17.28
CA ASP A 107 13.88 1.99 -16.32
C ASP A 107 14.45 1.97 -14.91
N ALA A 108 14.22 3.03 -14.13
CA ALA A 108 14.82 3.16 -12.82
C ALA A 108 13.74 3.23 -11.73
N LEU A 109 13.85 2.31 -10.78
CA LEU A 109 13.20 2.42 -9.50
C LEU A 109 13.89 3.53 -8.69
N ILE A 110 13.19 4.62 -8.37
CA ILE A 110 13.79 5.82 -7.77
C ILE A 110 13.22 6.09 -6.38
N VAL A 111 14.11 6.36 -5.42
CA VAL A 111 13.74 7.09 -4.21
C VAL A 111 13.96 8.58 -4.46
N HIS A 112 12.92 9.28 -4.86
CA HIS A 112 13.01 10.69 -5.19
C HIS A 112 13.33 11.53 -3.95
N SER A 113 14.34 12.42 -4.03
CA SER A 113 14.80 13.26 -2.92
C SER A 113 13.70 14.10 -2.27
N PHE A 114 12.69 14.53 -3.03
CA PHE A 114 11.53 15.26 -2.53
C PHE A 114 10.73 14.47 -1.48
N PHE A 115 10.70 13.14 -1.57
CA PHE A 115 9.97 12.27 -0.64
C PHE A 115 10.79 11.84 0.59
N ARG A 116 12.02 12.31 0.77
CA ARG A 116 12.90 12.01 1.93
C ARG A 116 12.31 12.52 3.25
N GLY A 117 11.52 13.59 3.22
CA GLY A 117 10.87 14.13 4.41
C GLY A 117 9.89 13.14 5.03
N LYS A 118 9.97 12.89 6.34
CA LYS A 118 9.01 12.01 7.07
C LYS A 118 7.53 12.32 6.76
N LYS A 119 7.22 13.55 6.34
CA LYS A 119 5.86 14.02 6.04
C LYS A 119 5.45 13.74 4.59
N THR A 120 6.39 13.65 3.66
CA THR A 120 6.14 13.53 2.21
C THR A 120 6.25 12.09 1.70
N ARG A 121 6.73 11.15 2.51
CA ARG A 121 6.91 9.73 2.12
C ARG A 121 5.64 9.08 1.56
N MET A 122 4.47 9.45 2.09
CA MET A 122 3.19 8.91 1.61
C MET A 122 2.82 9.38 0.20
N LEU A 123 3.46 10.44 -0.32
CA LEU A 123 3.19 10.99 -1.65
C LEU A 123 3.87 10.21 -2.79
N SER A 124 4.84 9.35 -2.49
CA SER A 124 5.52 8.49 -3.46
C SER A 124 4.53 7.55 -4.15
N ASP A 125 4.79 7.13 -5.38
CA ASP A 125 3.88 6.26 -6.15
C ASP A 125 3.65 4.93 -5.43
N ILE A 126 4.71 4.31 -4.94
CA ILE A 126 4.62 3.09 -4.15
C ILE A 126 5.12 3.36 -2.72
N VAL A 127 4.28 3.02 -1.77
CA VAL A 127 4.57 3.14 -0.34
C VAL A 127 4.44 1.77 0.30
N VAL A 128 5.51 1.30 0.95
CA VAL A 128 5.49 0.09 1.77
C VAL A 128 5.72 0.53 3.23
N GLY A 129 4.71 0.37 4.07
CA GLY A 129 4.76 0.92 5.41
C GLY A 129 4.16 0.02 6.48
N THR A 130 4.41 0.36 7.75
CA THR A 130 3.69 -0.28 8.85
C THR A 130 2.26 0.25 8.95
N ILE A 131 1.36 -0.61 9.42
CA ILE A 131 -0.06 -0.26 9.60
C ILE A 131 -0.25 1.01 10.44
N ASP A 132 0.61 1.25 11.44
CA ASP A 132 0.56 2.46 12.27
C ASP A 132 0.60 3.74 11.42
N GLN A 133 1.39 3.74 10.32
CA GLN A 133 1.48 4.90 9.44
C GLN A 133 0.17 5.16 8.69
N LEU A 134 -0.60 4.13 8.38
CA LEU A 134 -1.94 4.27 7.83
C LEU A 134 -2.93 4.73 8.90
N LEU A 135 -2.94 4.07 10.07
CA LEU A 135 -3.86 4.40 11.17
C LEU A 135 -3.69 5.83 11.68
N MET A 136 -2.48 6.39 11.59
CA MET A 136 -2.24 7.80 11.88
C MET A 136 -3.02 8.76 10.95
N ALA A 137 -3.48 8.33 9.79
CA ALA A 137 -4.37 9.13 8.95
C ALA A 137 -5.80 9.23 9.50
N ALA A 138 -6.20 8.32 10.40
CA ALA A 138 -7.47 8.40 11.12
C ALA A 138 -7.45 9.38 12.31
N LEU A 139 -6.27 9.87 12.68
CA LEU A 139 -6.06 10.76 13.84
C LEU A 139 -6.02 12.22 13.40
N MET A 140 -6.62 13.09 14.22
CA MET A 140 -6.51 14.55 14.03
C MET A 140 -5.14 15.04 14.50
N GLN A 141 -4.14 14.96 13.63
CA GLN A 141 -2.78 15.37 13.92
C GLN A 141 -2.23 16.35 12.88
N LYS A 142 -1.09 16.98 13.21
CA LYS A 142 -0.41 17.87 12.26
C LYS A 142 -0.09 17.13 10.97
N HIS A 143 -0.35 17.77 9.82
CA HIS A 143 -0.08 17.25 8.49
C HIS A 143 -0.89 16.00 8.08
N VAL A 144 -2.01 15.73 8.75
CA VAL A 144 -2.89 14.58 8.37
C VAL A 144 -3.33 14.68 6.91
N MET A 145 -3.54 15.89 6.39
CA MET A 145 -3.92 16.11 4.98
C MET A 145 -2.89 15.61 3.98
N LEU A 146 -1.58 15.62 4.32
CA LEU A 146 -0.55 15.03 3.45
C LEU A 146 -0.65 13.51 3.39
N ARG A 147 -1.11 12.86 4.47
CA ARG A 147 -1.37 11.41 4.49
C ARG A 147 -2.58 11.07 3.62
N HIS A 148 -3.66 11.83 3.74
CA HIS A 148 -4.86 11.68 2.92
C HIS A 148 -4.54 11.91 1.43
N LEU A 149 -3.82 12.99 1.11
CA LEU A 149 -3.36 13.27 -0.25
C LEU A 149 -2.46 12.16 -0.80
N GLY A 150 -1.58 11.62 0.05
CA GLY A 150 -0.69 10.53 -0.33
C GLY A 150 -1.39 9.19 -0.58
N LEU A 151 -2.58 8.98 -0.01
CA LEU A 151 -3.42 7.80 -0.27
C LEU A 151 -4.30 8.00 -1.52
N ALA A 152 -4.66 9.24 -1.81
CA ALA A 152 -5.47 9.56 -2.98
C ALA A 152 -4.74 9.12 -4.27
N GLY A 153 -5.46 8.49 -5.18
CA GLY A 153 -4.91 7.98 -6.44
C GLY A 153 -4.09 6.69 -6.32
N LYS A 154 -4.18 5.97 -5.19
CA LYS A 154 -3.52 4.67 -4.99
C LYS A 154 -4.52 3.56 -4.69
N VAL A 155 -4.08 2.32 -4.84
CA VAL A 155 -4.74 1.16 -4.24
C VAL A 155 -4.13 0.94 -2.86
N ALA A 156 -4.95 0.86 -1.82
CA ALA A 156 -4.51 0.55 -0.47
C ALA A 156 -4.58 -0.96 -0.22
N VAL A 157 -3.45 -1.58 0.12
CA VAL A 157 -3.37 -2.99 0.50
C VAL A 157 -3.01 -3.07 1.99
N ILE A 158 -3.81 -3.79 2.76
CA ILE A 158 -3.61 -3.94 4.21
C ILE A 158 -3.51 -5.44 4.52
N ASP A 159 -2.33 -5.86 4.96
CA ASP A 159 -2.04 -7.27 5.22
C ASP A 159 -2.22 -7.63 6.70
N GLU A 160 -2.51 -8.91 6.93
CA GLU A 160 -2.64 -9.53 8.26
C GLU A 160 -3.67 -8.82 9.18
N CYS A 161 -4.78 -8.31 8.61
CA CYS A 161 -5.76 -7.53 9.38
C CYS A 161 -6.44 -8.32 10.52
N HIS A 162 -6.29 -9.64 10.57
CA HIS A 162 -6.74 -10.47 11.69
C HIS A 162 -5.90 -10.27 12.95
N SER A 163 -4.65 -9.85 12.83
CA SER A 163 -3.71 -9.67 13.95
C SER A 163 -3.94 -8.37 14.75
N PHE A 164 -4.83 -7.50 14.27
CA PHE A 164 -5.05 -6.18 14.89
C PHE A 164 -5.89 -6.31 16.16
N ASP A 165 -5.45 -5.63 17.20
CA ASP A 165 -6.18 -5.54 18.46
C ASP A 165 -7.45 -4.68 18.34
N PRO A 166 -8.35 -4.65 19.35
CA PRO A 166 -9.58 -3.86 19.29
C PRO A 166 -9.34 -2.36 19.10
N TYR A 167 -8.26 -1.82 19.64
CA TYR A 167 -7.90 -0.42 19.50
C TYR A 167 -7.51 -0.10 18.04
N MET A 168 -6.63 -0.90 17.46
CA MET A 168 -6.24 -0.77 16.06
C MET A 168 -7.43 -0.93 15.11
N ASN A 169 -8.35 -1.85 15.41
CA ASN A 169 -9.55 -2.06 14.61
C ASN A 169 -10.44 -0.81 14.57
N THR A 170 -10.61 -0.09 15.67
CA THR A 170 -11.37 1.16 15.71
C THR A 170 -10.79 2.21 14.75
N TYR A 171 -9.47 2.33 14.70
CA TYR A 171 -8.82 3.26 13.74
C TYR A 171 -8.84 2.73 12.32
N LEU A 172 -8.76 1.41 12.11
CA LEU A 172 -8.93 0.81 10.80
C LEU A 172 -10.31 1.10 10.22
N GLU A 173 -11.36 0.91 10.99
CA GLU A 173 -12.73 1.28 10.57
C GLU A 173 -12.81 2.75 10.19
N ARG A 174 -12.23 3.64 11.01
CA ARG A 174 -12.24 5.08 10.73
C ARG A 174 -11.47 5.45 9.46
N ILE A 175 -10.31 4.83 9.21
CA ILE A 175 -9.58 5.11 7.96
C ILE A 175 -10.31 4.51 6.75
N LEU A 176 -10.96 3.36 6.88
CA LEU A 176 -11.78 2.78 5.82
C LEU A 176 -12.92 3.71 5.40
N GLN A 177 -13.57 4.41 6.34
CA GLN A 177 -14.57 5.44 6.04
C GLN A 177 -13.99 6.54 5.13
N TRP A 178 -12.80 7.04 5.46
CA TRP A 178 -12.13 8.03 4.60
C TRP A 178 -11.77 7.48 3.23
N LEU A 179 -11.25 6.24 3.17
CA LEU A 179 -10.92 5.59 1.91
C LEU A 179 -12.16 5.37 1.03
N GLY A 180 -13.30 5.00 1.65
CA GLY A 180 -14.58 4.91 0.95
C GLY A 180 -15.05 6.25 0.39
N ILE A 181 -15.02 7.31 1.21
CA ILE A 181 -15.39 8.69 0.79
C ILE A 181 -14.52 9.17 -0.39
N TYR A 182 -13.22 8.84 -0.39
CA TYR A 182 -12.30 9.21 -1.45
C TYR A 182 -12.35 8.28 -2.66
N HIS A 183 -13.18 7.25 -2.64
CA HIS A 183 -13.25 6.20 -3.67
C HIS A 183 -11.87 5.55 -3.92
N ILE A 184 -11.12 5.28 -2.86
CA ILE A 184 -9.83 4.59 -2.92
C ILE A 184 -10.08 3.09 -2.83
N PRO A 185 -9.70 2.28 -3.83
CA PRO A 185 -9.85 0.84 -3.75
C PRO A 185 -9.01 0.27 -2.61
N VAL A 186 -9.59 -0.63 -1.83
CA VAL A 186 -8.92 -1.26 -0.69
C VAL A 186 -8.91 -2.78 -0.85
N ILE A 187 -7.76 -3.39 -0.57
CA ILE A 187 -7.57 -4.83 -0.50
C ILE A 187 -7.16 -5.19 0.92
N LEU A 188 -8.00 -5.94 1.63
CA LEU A 188 -7.68 -6.48 2.95
C LEU A 188 -7.27 -7.94 2.82
N LEU A 189 -6.11 -8.30 3.38
CA LEU A 189 -5.60 -9.66 3.42
C LEU A 189 -5.68 -10.20 4.85
N SER A 190 -6.17 -11.42 4.97
CA SER A 190 -6.31 -12.09 6.27
C SER A 190 -6.12 -13.59 6.13
N ALA A 191 -5.61 -14.24 7.18
CA ALA A 191 -5.66 -15.69 7.26
C ALA A 191 -7.06 -16.17 7.64
N THR A 192 -7.69 -15.47 8.60
CA THR A 192 -9.05 -15.72 9.07
C THR A 192 -9.68 -14.40 9.49
N LEU A 193 -10.95 -14.19 9.17
CA LEU A 193 -11.67 -12.98 9.57
C LEU A 193 -13.06 -13.38 10.10
N PRO A 194 -13.35 -13.18 11.41
CA PRO A 194 -14.68 -13.43 11.97
C PRO A 194 -15.76 -12.65 11.20
N GLY A 195 -16.94 -13.24 11.08
CA GLY A 195 -18.02 -12.70 10.26
C GLY A 195 -18.50 -11.32 10.71
N ASP A 196 -18.57 -11.08 12.01
CA ASP A 196 -18.89 -9.79 12.64
C ASP A 196 -17.84 -8.72 12.31
N LYS A 197 -16.56 -9.05 12.41
CA LYS A 197 -15.45 -8.15 12.04
C LYS A 197 -15.48 -7.84 10.54
N ARG A 198 -15.72 -8.86 9.71
CA ARG A 198 -15.87 -8.66 8.25
C ARG A 198 -16.99 -7.68 7.92
N LEU A 199 -18.16 -7.87 8.56
CA LEU A 199 -19.29 -6.97 8.35
C LEU A 199 -18.99 -5.54 8.80
N ALA A 200 -18.35 -5.36 9.96
CA ALA A 200 -17.96 -4.03 10.45
C ALA A 200 -17.01 -3.32 9.47
N LEU A 201 -15.99 -4.01 8.95
CA LEU A 201 -15.06 -3.44 7.97
C LEU A 201 -15.74 -3.09 6.65
N MET A 202 -16.68 -3.92 6.18
CA MET A 202 -17.47 -3.63 4.98
C MET A 202 -18.38 -2.41 5.18
N GLN A 203 -19.05 -2.31 6.31
CA GLN A 203 -19.90 -1.17 6.65
C GLN A 203 -19.11 0.12 6.83
N ALA A 204 -17.90 0.02 7.38
CA ALA A 204 -17.02 1.18 7.54
C ALA A 204 -16.55 1.76 6.19
N TYR A 205 -16.38 0.92 5.17
CA TYR A 205 -15.96 1.39 3.85
C TYR A 205 -17.13 1.88 2.98
N ALA A 206 -18.35 1.37 3.19
CA ALA A 206 -19.54 1.68 2.37
C ALA A 206 -20.03 3.11 2.55
#